data_25ddc93464ddd5c461234018da89a3d9
#
_entry.id   25ddc93464ddd5c461234018da89a3d9
#
_cell.length_a   1.000
_cell.length_b   1.000
_cell.length_c   1.000
_cell.angle_alpha   90.00
_cell.angle_beta   90.00
_cell.angle_gamma   90.00
#
_symmetry.space_group_name_H-M   'P 1'
#
loop_
_entity.id
_entity.type
_entity.pdbx_description
1 polymer ?
#
loop_
_entity_poly.entity_id
_entity_poly.type
_entity_poly.pdbx_seq_one_letter_code
_entity_poly.pdbx_strand_id
1 'polypeptide(L)'
;LYYFTNGGVQVYPVGVGTAENPSPLTDAEVTMPLESPAWYPPASIRAEYEASGEYLPRMIPPGPGNPLGTHALLLSEKGYLIHGTNKKFGVGMPVSHGCFRMYNEDISRFVYQVEKGTPVQVVHDAVKIGFSDGEVWLEVHRPHEDYPREDRDRLWQQVFAEVEAFRSQHPGVEVKRGAIELAVDQADGLP
;
A
#
# COMPACT_ATOMS: atom_id res chain seq x y z
N LEU A 1 0.54 -0.20 -4.54
CA LEU A 1 1.12 1.10 -4.86
C LEU A 1 0.86 1.42 -6.32
N TYR A 2 0.34 2.60 -6.60
CA TYR A 2 0.13 3.12 -7.94
C TYR A 2 1.21 4.18 -8.22
N TYR A 3 1.89 4.05 -9.33
CA TYR A 3 2.86 5.02 -9.80
C TYR A 3 2.37 5.63 -11.11
N PHE A 4 1.96 6.89 -11.04
CA PHE A 4 1.43 7.65 -12.17
C PHE A 4 2.57 8.23 -13.00
N THR A 5 2.56 7.97 -14.29
CA THR A 5 3.54 8.49 -15.26
C THR A 5 2.81 9.19 -16.40
N ASN A 6 3.55 9.91 -17.25
CA ASN A 6 2.97 10.52 -18.47
C ASN A 6 2.45 9.47 -19.48
N GLY A 7 2.84 8.20 -19.35
CA GLY A 7 2.46 7.11 -20.25
C GLY A 7 1.44 6.13 -19.65
N GLY A 8 0.96 6.37 -18.42
CA GLY A 8 0.00 5.49 -17.75
C GLY A 8 0.30 5.27 -16.27
N VAL A 9 -0.24 4.20 -15.73
CA VAL A 9 -0.09 3.81 -14.31
C VAL A 9 0.64 2.48 -14.22
N GLN A 10 1.66 2.43 -13.37
CA GLN A 10 2.31 1.17 -12.97
C GLN A 10 1.75 0.77 -11.59
N VAL A 11 1.41 -0.50 -11.42
CA VAL A 11 0.83 -1.03 -10.19
C VAL A 11 1.77 -2.06 -9.58
N TYR A 12 2.03 -1.93 -8.28
CA TYR A 12 2.88 -2.84 -7.53
C TYR A 12 2.15 -3.35 -6.29
N PRO A 13 2.15 -4.66 -6.02
CA PRO A 13 1.69 -5.17 -4.73
C PRO A 13 2.63 -4.69 -3.63
N VAL A 14 2.07 -4.29 -2.49
CA VAL A 14 2.86 -3.83 -1.33
C VAL A 14 2.35 -4.44 -0.04
N GLY A 15 3.26 -4.89 0.82
CA GLY A 15 2.94 -5.18 2.20
C GLY A 15 2.84 -3.87 2.98
N VAL A 16 1.89 -3.78 3.89
CA VAL A 16 1.58 -2.58 4.68
C VAL A 16 1.69 -2.85 6.18
N GLY A 17 1.48 -1.84 7.00
CA GLY A 17 1.45 -1.97 8.46
C GLY A 17 0.32 -2.87 8.96
N THR A 18 0.57 -3.53 10.11
CA THR A 18 -0.47 -4.28 10.84
C THR A 18 -1.48 -3.35 11.48
N ALA A 19 -2.56 -3.91 12.04
CA ALA A 19 -3.56 -3.13 12.79
C ALA A 19 -2.96 -2.42 14.01
N GLU A 20 -1.98 -3.05 14.67
CA GLU A 20 -1.26 -2.49 15.83
C GLU A 20 -0.22 -1.43 15.43
N ASN A 21 0.32 -1.54 14.22
CA ASN A 21 1.34 -0.65 13.68
C ASN A 21 0.93 -0.21 12.27
N PRO A 22 -0.14 0.58 12.09
CA PRO A 22 -0.68 0.90 10.77
C PRO A 22 0.28 1.77 9.96
N SER A 23 0.20 1.64 8.64
CA SER A 23 0.82 2.61 7.75
C SER A 23 0.18 3.99 7.94
N PRO A 24 0.95 5.08 7.94
CA PRO A 24 0.41 6.41 8.15
C PRO A 24 -0.45 6.84 6.95
N LEU A 25 -1.58 7.50 7.21
CA LEU A 25 -2.29 8.25 6.18
C LEU A 25 -1.62 9.63 6.10
N THR A 26 -0.94 9.92 5.01
CA THR A 26 -0.09 11.12 4.92
C THR A 26 0.18 11.53 3.47
N ASP A 27 0.43 12.82 3.31
CA ASP A 27 1.06 13.38 2.12
C ASP A 27 2.55 13.55 2.42
N ALA A 28 3.37 12.78 1.72
CA ALA A 28 4.81 12.76 1.87
C ALA A 28 5.50 12.97 0.51
N GLU A 29 6.81 12.99 0.51
CA GLU A 29 7.64 12.97 -0.69
C GLU A 29 8.81 12.02 -0.53
N VAL A 30 9.36 11.55 -1.64
CA VAL A 30 10.61 10.80 -1.64
C VAL A 30 11.78 11.74 -1.33
N THR A 31 12.50 11.45 -0.27
CA THR A 31 13.67 12.27 0.13
C THR A 31 14.97 11.70 -0.40
N MET A 32 15.10 10.39 -0.46
CA MET A 32 16.35 9.73 -0.87
C MET A 32 16.10 8.30 -1.36
N PRO A 33 16.58 7.93 -2.56
CA PRO A 33 16.74 6.54 -2.95
C PRO A 33 17.99 5.92 -2.32
N LEU A 34 17.91 4.66 -1.93
CA LEU A 34 19.00 3.89 -1.33
C LEU A 34 19.17 2.56 -2.04
N GLU A 35 20.41 2.27 -2.41
CA GLU A 35 20.84 0.96 -2.88
C GLU A 35 21.59 0.25 -1.76
N SER A 36 21.30 -1.03 -1.58
CA SER A 36 21.92 -1.87 -0.54
C SER A 36 21.92 -1.18 0.85
N PRO A 37 20.73 -0.80 1.38
CA PRO A 37 20.64 -0.06 2.63
C PRO A 37 21.08 -0.91 3.83
N ALA A 38 21.79 -0.31 4.79
CA ALA A 38 21.87 -0.86 6.14
C ALA A 38 20.55 -0.54 6.89
N TRP A 39 20.06 -1.46 7.68
CA TRP A 39 18.89 -1.22 8.53
C TRP A 39 19.29 -0.89 9.96
N TYR A 40 18.77 0.23 10.44
CA TYR A 40 18.91 0.66 11.84
C TYR A 40 17.55 0.51 12.52
N PRO A 41 17.28 -0.63 13.21
CA PRO A 41 15.99 -0.87 13.85
C PRO A 41 15.64 0.25 14.84
N PRO A 42 14.42 0.81 14.78
CA PRO A 42 13.92 1.72 15.81
C PRO A 42 14.03 1.14 17.21
N ALA A 43 14.11 2.01 18.21
CA ALA A 43 14.21 1.56 19.61
C ALA A 43 12.98 0.75 20.04
N SER A 44 11.78 1.10 19.57
CA SER A 44 10.53 0.35 19.78
C SER A 44 10.64 -1.09 19.30
N ILE A 45 11.06 -1.31 18.07
CA ILE A 45 11.21 -2.67 17.50
C ILE A 45 12.27 -3.47 18.27
N ARG A 46 13.37 -2.84 18.68
CA ARG A 46 14.38 -3.53 19.50
C ARG A 46 13.84 -3.93 20.87
N ALA A 47 13.01 -3.08 21.49
CA ALA A 47 12.34 -3.39 22.74
C ALA A 47 11.34 -4.54 22.62
N GLU A 48 10.62 -4.65 21.51
CA GLU A 48 9.71 -5.78 21.22
C GLU A 48 10.50 -7.12 21.14
N TYR A 49 11.64 -7.12 20.44
CA TYR A 49 12.52 -8.30 20.38
C TYR A 49 13.07 -8.67 21.76
N GLU A 50 13.53 -7.68 22.53
CA GLU A 50 13.99 -7.92 23.90
C GLU A 50 12.91 -8.50 24.79
N ALA A 51 11.68 -8.00 24.66
CA ALA A 51 10.51 -8.51 25.42
C ALA A 51 10.16 -9.97 25.05
N SER A 52 10.44 -10.39 23.79
CA SER A 52 10.28 -11.79 23.34
C SER A 52 11.48 -12.68 23.68
N GLY A 53 12.51 -12.14 24.32
CA GLY A 53 13.74 -12.87 24.64
C GLY A 53 14.72 -12.99 23.45
N GLU A 54 14.50 -12.23 22.39
CA GLU A 54 15.34 -12.22 21.20
C GLU A 54 16.26 -10.98 21.20
N TYR A 55 17.46 -11.12 20.60
CA TYR A 55 18.38 -10.00 20.43
C TYR A 55 18.30 -9.45 19.00
N LEU A 56 18.00 -8.17 18.87
CA LEU A 56 18.06 -7.45 17.59
C LEU A 56 19.23 -6.44 17.61
N PRO A 57 20.22 -6.57 16.70
CA PRO A 57 21.36 -5.64 16.63
C PRO A 57 20.90 -4.20 16.37
N ARG A 58 21.74 -3.23 16.79
CA ARG A 58 21.50 -1.81 16.49
C ARG A 58 21.60 -1.48 15.00
N MET A 59 22.27 -2.33 14.22
CA MET A 59 22.44 -2.20 12.78
C MET A 59 22.52 -3.60 12.15
N ILE A 60 21.76 -3.80 11.08
CA ILE A 60 21.85 -4.95 10.19
C ILE A 60 22.47 -4.48 8.88
N PRO A 61 23.64 -5.04 8.48
CA PRO A 61 24.30 -4.63 7.25
C PRO A 61 23.49 -5.01 6.01
N PRO A 62 23.82 -4.43 4.84
CA PRO A 62 23.30 -4.89 3.57
C PRO A 62 23.51 -6.39 3.36
N GLY A 63 22.55 -7.03 2.73
CA GLY A 63 22.66 -8.46 2.42
C GLY A 63 21.34 -9.21 2.51
N PRO A 64 21.36 -10.54 2.28
CA PRO A 64 20.14 -11.36 2.19
C PRO A 64 19.31 -11.40 3.49
N GLY A 65 19.95 -11.17 4.63
CA GLY A 65 19.27 -11.11 5.94
C GLY A 65 18.68 -9.76 6.29
N ASN A 66 18.91 -8.72 5.48
CA ASN A 66 18.42 -7.38 5.79
C ASN A 66 16.93 -7.26 5.48
N PRO A 67 16.08 -6.85 6.46
CA PRO A 67 14.64 -6.70 6.24
C PRO A 67 14.25 -5.64 5.21
N LEU A 68 15.13 -4.66 4.93
CA LEU A 68 14.90 -3.64 3.90
C LEU A 68 15.14 -4.16 2.47
N GLY A 69 15.64 -5.39 2.32
CA GLY A 69 15.94 -5.95 1.01
C GLY A 69 17.08 -5.22 0.31
N THR A 70 16.98 -5.13 -1.02
CA THR A 70 18.06 -4.62 -1.88
C THR A 70 18.05 -3.11 -2.06
N HIS A 71 16.88 -2.47 -1.99
CA HIS A 71 16.72 -1.03 -2.23
C HIS A 71 15.63 -0.46 -1.32
N ALA A 72 15.68 0.86 -1.10
CA ALA A 72 14.64 1.58 -0.38
C ALA A 72 14.50 3.02 -0.88
N LEU A 73 13.30 3.58 -0.70
CA LEU A 73 13.00 5.01 -0.84
C LEU A 73 12.65 5.55 0.54
N LEU A 74 13.43 6.51 1.03
CA LEU A 74 13.09 7.24 2.25
C LEU A 74 12.00 8.25 1.94
N LEU A 75 11.00 8.33 2.83
CA LEU A 75 9.93 9.32 2.75
C LEU A 75 10.24 10.51 3.67
N SER A 76 9.62 11.65 3.38
CA SER A 76 9.65 12.83 4.26
C SER A 76 8.91 12.57 5.57
N GLU A 77 7.93 11.66 5.57
CA GLU A 77 7.31 11.16 6.79
C GLU A 77 8.35 10.33 7.58
N LYS A 78 8.73 10.86 8.73
CA LYS A 78 9.87 10.36 9.50
C LYS A 78 9.69 8.93 9.98
N GLY A 79 10.62 8.06 9.60
CA GLY A 79 10.63 6.66 10.00
C GLY A 79 9.95 5.73 9.00
N TYR A 80 9.36 6.26 7.92
CA TYR A 80 8.68 5.46 6.91
C TYR A 80 9.45 5.36 5.61
N LEU A 81 9.37 4.17 5.01
CA LEU A 81 10.08 3.81 3.78
C LEU A 81 9.18 2.98 2.88
N ILE A 82 9.46 3.07 1.57
CA ILE A 82 9.08 2.04 0.59
C ILE A 82 10.36 1.25 0.33
N HIS A 83 10.35 -0.08 0.58
CA HIS A 83 11.58 -0.86 0.57
C HIS A 83 11.37 -2.31 0.11
N GLY A 84 12.45 -2.96 -0.29
CA GLY A 84 12.45 -4.39 -0.58
C GLY A 84 12.21 -5.25 0.66
N THR A 85 12.43 -6.54 0.55
CA THR A 85 12.25 -7.43 1.71
C THR A 85 13.08 -8.69 1.60
N ASN A 86 13.50 -9.24 2.74
CA ASN A 86 14.04 -10.59 2.86
C ASN A 86 12.92 -11.65 3.06
N LYS A 87 11.65 -11.22 3.22
CA LYS A 87 10.48 -12.08 3.44
C LYS A 87 9.41 -11.83 2.38
N LYS A 88 9.52 -12.51 1.24
CA LYS A 88 8.63 -12.32 0.07
C LYS A 88 7.13 -12.52 0.38
N PHE A 89 6.80 -13.45 1.28
CA PHE A 89 5.41 -13.77 1.66
C PHE A 89 4.65 -12.62 2.34
N GLY A 90 5.34 -11.55 2.75
CA GLY A 90 4.69 -10.39 3.36
C GLY A 90 4.27 -9.31 2.38
N VAL A 91 4.54 -9.47 1.07
CA VAL A 91 4.09 -8.51 0.06
C VAL A 91 2.62 -8.78 -0.26
N GLY A 92 1.80 -7.74 -0.26
CA GLY A 92 0.34 -7.83 -0.37
C GLY A 92 -0.39 -8.06 0.95
N MET A 93 0.32 -8.08 2.09
CA MET A 93 -0.26 -8.41 3.40
C MET A 93 0.03 -7.32 4.45
N PRO A 94 -0.80 -7.19 5.51
CA PRO A 94 -0.54 -6.30 6.65
C PRO A 94 0.44 -6.95 7.63
N VAL A 95 1.74 -6.79 7.39
CA VAL A 95 2.81 -7.52 8.13
C VAL A 95 3.97 -6.64 8.57
N SER A 96 3.93 -5.34 8.34
CA SER A 96 5.02 -4.43 8.69
C SER A 96 4.71 -3.60 9.94
N HIS A 97 5.71 -2.87 10.41
CA HIS A 97 5.56 -1.82 11.44
C HIS A 97 5.25 -0.45 10.79
N GLY A 98 4.44 -0.45 9.71
CA GLY A 98 3.98 0.73 9.01
C GLY A 98 4.68 1.05 7.70
N CYS A 99 5.87 0.51 7.43
CA CYS A 99 6.56 0.70 6.15
C CYS A 99 5.92 -0.10 5.01
N PHE A 100 6.23 0.28 3.76
CA PHE A 100 5.68 -0.34 2.56
C PHE A 100 6.70 -1.32 1.97
N ARG A 101 6.38 -2.62 1.97
CA ARG A 101 7.27 -3.69 1.47
C ARG A 101 6.94 -4.03 0.03
N MET A 102 7.95 -3.99 -0.83
CA MET A 102 7.89 -4.43 -2.22
C MET A 102 8.71 -5.70 -2.43
N TYR A 103 8.45 -6.41 -3.52
CA TYR A 103 9.40 -7.41 -4.00
C TYR A 103 10.73 -6.76 -4.36
N ASN A 104 11.86 -7.44 -4.10
CA ASN A 104 13.18 -6.91 -4.43
C ASN A 104 13.33 -6.69 -5.95
N GLU A 105 12.71 -7.53 -6.74
CA GLU A 105 12.70 -7.44 -8.20
C GLU A 105 12.01 -6.16 -8.70
N ASP A 106 10.97 -5.71 -7.98
CA ASP A 106 10.23 -4.50 -8.33
C ASP A 106 10.96 -3.25 -7.83
N ILE A 107 11.30 -3.19 -6.54
CA ILE A 107 11.94 -2.00 -5.96
C ILE A 107 13.31 -1.71 -6.62
N SER A 108 14.05 -2.74 -7.07
CA SER A 108 15.33 -2.57 -7.73
C SER A 108 15.24 -1.84 -9.07
N ARG A 109 14.07 -1.85 -9.71
CA ARG A 109 13.79 -1.09 -10.93
C ARG A 109 13.07 0.21 -10.62
N PHE A 110 12.15 0.16 -9.67
CA PHE A 110 11.30 1.28 -9.29
C PHE A 110 12.13 2.45 -8.71
N VAL A 111 13.12 2.16 -7.89
CA VAL A 111 13.98 3.17 -7.25
C VAL A 111 14.67 4.13 -8.25
N TYR A 112 14.95 3.67 -9.45
CA TYR A 112 15.57 4.48 -10.52
C TYR A 112 14.57 5.24 -11.38
N GLN A 113 13.27 4.98 -11.21
CA GLN A 113 12.20 5.71 -11.90
C GLN A 113 11.69 6.89 -11.07
N VAL A 114 11.98 6.87 -9.77
CA VAL A 114 11.43 7.81 -8.80
C VAL A 114 12.51 8.80 -8.39
N GLU A 115 12.25 10.08 -8.62
CA GLU A 115 13.17 11.15 -8.27
C GLU A 115 12.93 11.65 -6.83
N LYS A 116 13.96 12.29 -6.26
CA LYS A 116 13.78 13.05 -5.01
C LYS A 116 12.75 14.15 -5.22
N GLY A 117 11.82 14.29 -4.25
CA GLY A 117 10.70 15.23 -4.33
C GLY A 117 9.45 14.67 -5.00
N THR A 118 9.49 13.40 -5.52
CA THR A 118 8.27 12.75 -6.02
C THR A 118 7.24 12.67 -4.90
N PRO A 119 6.02 13.22 -5.10
CA PRO A 119 4.97 13.18 -4.09
C PRO A 119 4.50 11.75 -3.86
N VAL A 120 4.23 11.42 -2.61
CA VAL A 120 3.71 10.14 -2.15
C VAL A 120 2.50 10.39 -1.28
N GLN A 121 1.33 10.02 -1.78
CA GLN A 121 0.08 10.09 -1.03
C GLN A 121 -0.27 8.70 -0.52
N VAL A 122 -0.41 8.58 0.79
CA VAL A 122 -0.88 7.34 1.43
C VAL A 122 -2.34 7.54 1.83
N VAL A 123 -3.21 6.79 1.20
CA VAL A 123 -4.66 6.88 1.39
C VAL A 123 -5.22 5.55 1.86
N HIS A 124 -6.35 5.60 2.54
CA HIS A 124 -7.17 4.43 2.84
C HIS A 124 -8.41 4.50 1.95
N ASP A 125 -8.24 4.04 0.73
CA ASP A 125 -9.28 4.09 -0.30
C ASP A 125 -9.73 2.66 -0.61
N ALA A 126 -10.85 2.28 0.01
CA ALA A 126 -11.41 0.94 -0.13
C ALA A 126 -12.21 0.75 -1.44
N VAL A 127 -12.55 1.84 -2.12
CA VAL A 127 -13.40 1.83 -3.32
C VAL A 127 -12.77 2.70 -4.39
N LYS A 128 -12.53 2.12 -5.57
CA LYS A 128 -12.10 2.86 -6.75
C LYS A 128 -13.02 2.58 -7.91
N ILE A 129 -13.38 3.60 -8.65
CA ILE A 129 -14.18 3.49 -9.86
C ILE A 129 -13.45 4.17 -11.01
N GLY A 130 -13.41 3.49 -12.15
CA GLY A 130 -12.77 3.98 -13.36
C GLY A 130 -13.61 3.70 -14.58
N PHE A 131 -13.28 4.36 -15.69
CA PHE A 131 -13.91 4.18 -16.98
C PHE A 131 -12.85 4.11 -18.07
N SER A 132 -12.83 3.00 -18.78
CA SER A 132 -11.90 2.78 -19.91
C SER A 132 -12.58 1.91 -20.96
N ASP A 133 -12.33 2.22 -22.24
CA ASP A 133 -12.80 1.44 -23.39
C ASP A 133 -14.30 1.19 -23.43
N GLY A 134 -15.10 2.12 -22.86
CA GLY A 134 -16.56 2.00 -22.81
C GLY A 134 -17.08 1.17 -21.64
N GLU A 135 -16.22 0.69 -20.77
CA GLU A 135 -16.55 -0.13 -19.61
C GLU A 135 -16.26 0.59 -18.29
N VAL A 136 -17.07 0.31 -17.27
CA VAL A 136 -16.90 0.80 -15.90
C VAL A 136 -16.24 -0.29 -15.09
N TRP A 137 -15.17 0.06 -14.42
CA TRP A 137 -14.40 -0.79 -13.53
C TRP A 137 -14.59 -0.34 -12.09
N LEU A 138 -14.99 -1.26 -11.23
CA LEU A 138 -15.25 -1.01 -9.81
C LEU A 138 -14.40 -1.96 -8.97
N GLU A 139 -13.37 -1.41 -8.32
CA GLU A 139 -12.50 -2.13 -7.39
C GLU A 139 -12.97 -1.87 -5.95
N VAL A 140 -13.23 -2.93 -5.19
CA VAL A 140 -13.67 -2.84 -3.80
C VAL A 140 -12.77 -3.71 -2.94
N HIS A 141 -12.19 -3.13 -1.88
CA HIS A 141 -11.35 -3.82 -0.93
C HIS A 141 -12.04 -3.99 0.42
N ARG A 142 -11.88 -5.17 1.03
CA ARG A 142 -12.21 -5.33 2.46
C ARG A 142 -11.17 -4.59 3.29
N PRO A 143 -11.58 -3.79 4.25
CA PRO A 143 -10.64 -3.08 5.09
C PRO A 143 -9.79 -4.00 5.99
N HIS A 144 -10.32 -5.16 6.43
CA HIS A 144 -9.60 -6.18 7.24
C HIS A 144 -10.40 -7.50 7.33
N GLU A 145 -9.73 -8.63 7.63
CA GLU A 145 -10.35 -9.95 7.77
C GLU A 145 -11.39 -10.03 8.91
N ASP A 146 -11.23 -9.23 9.96
CA ASP A 146 -12.16 -9.15 11.11
C ASP A 146 -13.18 -8.01 10.99
N TYR A 147 -13.67 -7.77 9.77
CA TYR A 147 -14.56 -6.65 9.46
C TYR A 147 -15.96 -6.83 10.10
N PRO A 148 -16.35 -6.00 11.09
CA PRO A 148 -17.69 -6.07 11.69
C PRO A 148 -18.78 -5.76 10.65
N ARG A 149 -20.00 -6.27 10.88
CA ARG A 149 -21.15 -5.98 9.98
C ARG A 149 -21.42 -4.49 9.79
N GLU A 150 -21.19 -3.69 10.82
CA GLU A 150 -21.33 -2.23 10.78
C GLU A 150 -20.42 -1.56 9.76
N ASP A 151 -19.29 -2.16 9.49
CA ASP A 151 -18.35 -1.68 8.50
C ASP A 151 -18.77 -2.07 7.07
N ARG A 152 -19.56 -3.14 6.89
CA ARG A 152 -20.17 -3.49 5.61
C ARG A 152 -21.14 -2.39 5.16
N ASP A 153 -21.91 -1.83 6.08
CA ASP A 153 -22.82 -0.73 5.79
C ASP A 153 -22.06 0.54 5.40
N ARG A 154 -20.90 0.80 6.03
CA ARG A 154 -19.99 1.88 5.64
C ARG A 154 -19.40 1.65 4.24
N LEU A 155 -18.96 0.43 3.95
CA LEU A 155 -18.45 0.07 2.62
C LEU A 155 -19.50 0.33 1.55
N TRP A 156 -20.75 -0.10 1.79
CA TRP A 156 -21.88 0.19 0.90
C TRP A 156 -22.08 1.70 0.71
N GLN A 157 -22.02 2.49 1.78
CA GLN A 157 -22.15 3.94 1.70
C GLN A 157 -21.03 4.57 0.86
N GLN A 158 -19.79 4.11 1.03
CA GLN A 158 -18.66 4.55 0.21
C GLN A 158 -18.84 4.20 -1.26
N VAL A 159 -19.19 2.95 -1.56
CA VAL A 159 -19.47 2.50 -2.94
C VAL A 159 -20.56 3.34 -3.59
N PHE A 160 -21.67 3.58 -2.89
CA PHE A 160 -22.75 4.42 -3.43
C PHE A 160 -22.29 5.86 -3.66
N ALA A 161 -21.52 6.43 -2.76
CA ALA A 161 -20.99 7.79 -2.91
C ALA A 161 -20.09 7.91 -4.14
N GLU A 162 -19.16 6.97 -4.32
CA GLU A 162 -18.26 6.93 -5.48
C GLU A 162 -19.02 6.70 -6.80
N VAL A 163 -19.97 5.79 -6.81
CA VAL A 163 -20.82 5.55 -8.00
C VAL A 163 -21.64 6.78 -8.37
N GLU A 164 -22.21 7.50 -7.40
CA GLU A 164 -22.98 8.72 -7.67
C GLU A 164 -22.07 9.87 -8.13
N ALA A 165 -20.89 10.01 -7.55
CA ALA A 165 -19.88 10.96 -8.01
C ALA A 165 -19.46 10.65 -9.45
N PHE A 166 -19.20 9.39 -9.77
CA PHE A 166 -18.87 8.93 -11.11
C PHE A 166 -19.98 9.23 -12.12
N ARG A 167 -21.24 8.90 -11.80
CA ARG A 167 -22.41 9.18 -12.66
C ARG A 167 -22.57 10.66 -12.96
N SER A 168 -22.28 11.52 -11.97
CA SER A 168 -22.35 12.96 -12.13
C SER A 168 -21.31 13.49 -13.12
N GLN A 169 -20.14 12.85 -13.18
CA GLN A 169 -19.05 13.21 -14.08
C GLN A 169 -19.19 12.57 -15.48
N HIS A 170 -19.91 11.43 -15.57
CA HIS A 170 -20.07 10.66 -16.79
C HIS A 170 -21.56 10.42 -17.09
N PRO A 171 -22.32 11.49 -17.44
CA PRO A 171 -23.74 11.36 -17.72
C PRO A 171 -23.98 10.45 -18.93
N GLY A 172 -24.82 9.43 -18.75
CA GLY A 172 -25.14 8.46 -19.79
C GLY A 172 -24.35 7.14 -19.73
N VAL A 173 -23.38 7.03 -18.81
CA VAL A 173 -22.70 5.76 -18.53
C VAL A 173 -23.50 4.97 -17.50
N GLU A 174 -23.90 3.75 -17.86
CA GLU A 174 -24.66 2.87 -16.98
C GLU A 174 -23.72 2.08 -16.05
N VAL A 175 -23.94 2.20 -14.75
CA VAL A 175 -23.31 1.32 -13.75
C VAL A 175 -24.34 0.31 -13.29
N LYS A 176 -24.15 -0.95 -13.64
CA LYS A 176 -25.12 -2.03 -13.35
C LYS A 176 -25.14 -2.35 -11.86
N ARG A 177 -26.33 -2.32 -11.26
CA ARG A 177 -26.51 -2.62 -9.83
C ARG A 177 -25.97 -3.99 -9.43
N GLY A 178 -26.19 -5.02 -10.23
CA GLY A 178 -25.70 -6.38 -9.95
C GLY A 178 -24.18 -6.49 -9.95
N ALA A 179 -23.47 -5.67 -10.75
CA ALA A 179 -21.99 -5.59 -10.69
C ALA A 179 -21.52 -4.94 -9.38
N ILE A 180 -22.22 -3.89 -8.91
CA ILE A 180 -21.91 -3.26 -7.62
C ILE A 180 -22.12 -4.26 -6.48
N GLU A 181 -23.24 -4.98 -6.46
CA GLU A 181 -23.55 -6.00 -5.45
C GLU A 181 -22.47 -7.09 -5.42
N LEU A 182 -22.04 -7.57 -6.59
CA LEU A 182 -20.98 -8.58 -6.71
C LEU A 182 -19.64 -8.06 -6.19
N ALA A 183 -19.23 -6.87 -6.60
CA ALA A 183 -17.97 -6.26 -6.17
C ALA A 183 -17.91 -6.07 -4.64
N VAL A 184 -19.02 -5.64 -4.01
CA VAL A 184 -19.09 -5.48 -2.55
C VAL A 184 -19.12 -6.83 -1.83
N ASP A 185 -19.78 -7.84 -2.38
CA ASP A 185 -19.83 -9.17 -1.76
C ASP A 185 -18.49 -9.89 -1.84
N GLN A 186 -17.75 -9.77 -2.92
CA GLN A 186 -16.42 -10.31 -3.09
C GLN A 186 -15.39 -9.46 -2.34
N ALA A 187 -15.39 -8.16 -2.57
CA ALA A 187 -14.48 -7.16 -1.99
C ALA A 187 -13.02 -7.65 -1.92
N ASP A 188 -12.56 -8.27 -3.02
CA ASP A 188 -11.25 -8.91 -3.14
C ASP A 188 -10.19 -7.99 -3.78
N GLY A 189 -10.59 -6.74 -4.12
CA GLY A 189 -9.74 -5.75 -4.76
C GLY A 189 -9.49 -6.03 -6.24
N LEU A 190 -10.32 -6.89 -6.86
CA LEU A 190 -10.29 -7.10 -8.31
C LEU A 190 -11.47 -6.37 -8.95
N PRO A 191 -11.25 -5.64 -10.05
CA PRO A 191 -12.29 -4.90 -10.75
C PRO A 191 -13.19 -5.79 -11.61
#